data_bc0b1f9b353f7af92bd22fe19037b46e
#
_entry.id   bc0b1f9b353f7af92bd22fe19037b46e
#
_cell.length_a   1.000
_cell.length_b   1.000
_cell.length_c   1.000
_cell.angle_alpha   90.00
_cell.angle_beta   90.00
_cell.angle_gamma   90.00
#
_symmetry.space_group_name_H-M   'P 1'
#
loop_
_entity.id
_entity.type
_entity.pdbx_description
1 polymer ?
#
loop_
_entity_poly.entity_id
_entity_poly.type
_entity_poly.pdbx_seq_one_letter_code
_entity_poly.pdbx_strand_id
1 'polypeptide(L)'
;MHKINKICKNGEPLQLETSGNLRIVFLGVGSAFTKRKRQSNFLIIQGDYHVLVDCGTLGSLALDDIGLSVTKVQYYIPTHSHADHIGGFEEIALVNRYITNSLSKPKMIIVEEYQDLLWAKSLSGGIEFCETKEGKPLQLTDFFDILRPKEIEILGQQNVVVSTWAY
;
A
#
# COMPACT_ATOMS: atom_id res chain seq x y z
N MET A 1 -12.21 -18.89 21.05
CA MET A 1 -11.30 -17.78 21.35
C MET A 1 -10.12 -17.86 20.38
N HIS A 2 -10.13 -17.09 19.29
CA HIS A 2 -9.00 -17.10 18.35
C HIS A 2 -7.80 -16.39 19.00
N LYS A 3 -6.69 -17.09 19.11
CA LYS A 3 -5.44 -16.48 19.61
C LYS A 3 -4.94 -15.50 18.56
N ILE A 4 -4.90 -14.21 18.89
CA ILE A 4 -4.15 -13.22 18.12
C ILE A 4 -2.67 -13.53 18.39
N ASN A 5 -2.01 -14.16 17.43
CA ASN A 5 -0.57 -14.40 17.52
C ASN A 5 0.16 -13.10 17.18
N LYS A 6 1.06 -12.66 18.05
CA LYS A 6 2.07 -11.65 17.68
C LYS A 6 2.96 -12.26 16.60
N ILE A 7 3.00 -11.63 15.43
CA ILE A 7 3.59 -12.19 14.21
C ILE A 7 5.11 -12.18 14.24
N CYS A 8 5.73 -11.24 14.94
CA CYS A 8 7.19 -11.18 15.11
C CYS A 8 7.58 -11.55 16.54
N LYS A 9 7.84 -12.83 16.80
CA LYS A 9 8.27 -13.26 18.13
C LYS A 9 9.77 -13.12 18.37
N ASN A 10 10.60 -13.03 17.33
CA ASN A 10 12.06 -13.14 17.44
C ASN A 10 12.84 -12.08 16.65
N GLY A 11 12.22 -10.96 16.28
CA GLY A 11 12.91 -9.92 15.47
C GLY A 11 13.14 -10.30 14.01
N GLU A 12 12.59 -11.43 13.55
CA GLU A 12 12.65 -11.79 12.13
C GLU A 12 11.56 -11.06 11.34
N PRO A 13 11.89 -10.57 10.12
CA PRO A 13 10.91 -9.92 9.24
C PRO A 13 9.75 -10.85 8.91
N LEU A 14 8.55 -10.27 8.78
CA LEU A 14 7.40 -11.00 8.26
C LEU A 14 7.71 -11.52 6.85
N GLN A 15 7.47 -12.80 6.61
CA GLN A 15 7.55 -13.37 5.26
C GLN A 15 6.33 -12.96 4.44
N LEU A 16 6.56 -12.36 3.26
CA LEU A 16 5.54 -11.90 2.32
C LEU A 16 5.12 -12.99 1.32
N GLU A 17 5.34 -14.23 1.70
CA GLU A 17 4.95 -15.41 0.93
C GLU A 17 4.27 -16.46 1.81
N THR A 18 3.49 -17.32 1.17
CA THR A 18 2.86 -18.47 1.83
C THR A 18 2.90 -19.68 0.88
N SER A 19 2.71 -20.89 1.38
CA SER A 19 2.57 -22.10 0.55
C SER A 19 1.20 -22.21 -0.14
N GLY A 20 0.62 -21.08 -0.59
CA GLY A 20 -0.69 -20.99 -1.24
C GLY A 20 -1.86 -20.67 -0.30
N ASN A 21 -1.65 -20.71 1.01
CA ASN A 21 -2.69 -20.34 1.97
C ASN A 21 -2.89 -18.82 2.02
N LEU A 22 -4.15 -18.39 2.09
CA LEU A 22 -4.48 -17.00 2.33
C LEU A 22 -4.11 -16.61 3.77
N ARG A 23 -3.37 -15.50 3.91
CA ARG A 23 -3.02 -14.89 5.19
C ARG A 23 -3.42 -13.42 5.18
N ILE A 24 -4.09 -12.97 6.22
CA ILE A 24 -4.37 -11.54 6.45
C ILE A 24 -3.60 -11.11 7.69
N VAL A 25 -2.81 -10.04 7.56
CA VAL A 25 -1.97 -9.50 8.62
C VAL A 25 -2.40 -8.07 8.88
N PHE A 26 -3.05 -7.84 10.02
CA PHE A 26 -3.39 -6.49 10.45
C PHE A 26 -2.13 -5.80 10.97
N LEU A 27 -1.71 -4.72 10.33
CA LEU A 27 -0.60 -3.87 10.77
C LEU A 27 -1.00 -3.04 12.00
N GLY A 28 -2.27 -2.71 12.07
CA GLY A 28 -2.88 -2.01 13.18
C GLY A 28 -4.38 -2.20 13.21
N VAL A 29 -4.99 -1.84 14.32
CA VAL A 29 -6.44 -1.89 14.55
C VAL A 29 -6.94 -0.62 15.27
N GLY A 30 -6.14 0.43 15.19
CA GLY A 30 -6.47 1.73 15.79
C GLY A 30 -7.27 2.60 14.85
N SER A 31 -7.99 3.57 15.39
CA SER A 31 -8.70 4.60 14.63
C SER A 31 -7.74 5.61 13.99
N ALA A 32 -8.27 6.52 13.18
CA ALA A 32 -7.55 7.62 12.54
C ALA A 32 -6.66 8.43 13.52
N PHE A 33 -7.12 8.64 14.72
CA PHE A 33 -6.46 9.48 15.73
C PHE A 33 -5.68 8.70 16.79
N THR A 34 -5.46 7.42 16.56
CA THR A 34 -4.73 6.56 17.52
C THR A 34 -3.33 7.10 17.81
N LYS A 35 -2.89 7.01 19.08
CA LYS A 35 -1.54 7.37 19.52
C LYS A 35 -0.75 6.18 20.04
N ARG A 36 -1.41 5.10 20.41
CA ARG A 36 -0.78 3.92 21.05
C ARG A 36 -0.81 2.66 20.18
N LYS A 37 -1.63 2.67 19.14
CA LYS A 37 -1.78 1.57 18.19
C LYS A 37 -1.51 2.11 16.79
N ARG A 38 -1.20 1.23 15.84
CA ARG A 38 -1.16 1.60 14.42
C ARG A 38 -2.58 1.71 13.87
N GLN A 39 -2.75 2.52 12.85
CA GLN A 39 -4.01 2.69 12.12
C GLN A 39 -4.43 1.37 11.44
N SER A 40 -5.71 1.24 11.13
CA SER A 40 -6.27 0.02 10.52
C SER A 40 -5.84 -0.12 9.06
N ASN A 41 -4.64 -0.65 8.87
CA ASN A 41 -4.11 -1.05 7.57
C ASN A 41 -3.73 -2.53 7.64
N PHE A 42 -3.79 -3.27 6.53
CA PHE A 42 -3.51 -4.70 6.55
C PHE A 42 -2.91 -5.23 5.26
N LEU A 43 -2.12 -6.30 5.38
CA LEU A 43 -1.58 -7.06 4.27
C LEU A 43 -2.45 -8.29 4.00
N ILE A 44 -2.68 -8.55 2.72
CA ILE A 44 -3.22 -9.81 2.20
C ILE A 44 -2.05 -10.52 1.52
N ILE A 45 -1.78 -11.77 1.89
CA ILE A 45 -0.66 -12.55 1.37
C ILE A 45 -1.18 -13.92 0.94
N GLN A 46 -0.87 -14.35 -0.30
CA GLN A 46 -1.16 -15.69 -0.77
C GLN A 46 -0.15 -16.12 -1.85
N GLY A 47 0.49 -17.26 -1.66
CA GLY A 47 1.63 -17.66 -2.48
C GLY A 47 2.69 -16.57 -2.43
N ASP A 48 3.17 -16.15 -3.59
CA ASP A 48 4.18 -15.09 -3.76
C ASP A 48 3.55 -13.67 -3.89
N TYR A 49 2.22 -13.57 -3.86
CA TYR A 49 1.51 -12.31 -3.98
C TYR A 49 1.20 -11.71 -2.62
N HIS A 50 1.42 -10.41 -2.52
CA HIS A 50 1.04 -9.66 -1.32
C HIS A 50 0.57 -8.26 -1.69
N VAL A 51 -0.47 -7.83 -1.01
CA VAL A 51 -1.15 -6.55 -1.24
C VAL A 51 -1.29 -5.82 0.09
N LEU A 52 -0.86 -4.58 0.14
CA LEU A 52 -1.17 -3.69 1.26
C LEU A 52 -2.46 -2.93 0.96
N VAL A 53 -3.46 -3.12 1.79
CA VAL A 53 -4.71 -2.37 1.76
C VAL A 53 -4.58 -1.21 2.72
N ASP A 54 -4.60 -0.02 2.14
CA ASP A 54 -4.30 1.26 2.76
C ASP A 54 -2.87 1.36 3.35
N CYS A 55 -2.37 2.56 3.40
CA CYS A 55 -1.16 2.94 4.09
C CYS A 55 -1.36 4.34 4.66
N GLY A 56 -1.85 4.41 5.88
CA GLY A 56 -2.05 5.68 6.56
C GLY A 56 -0.74 6.34 7.00
N THR A 57 -0.85 7.47 7.68
CA THR A 57 0.30 8.25 8.18
C THR A 57 1.24 7.47 9.13
N LEU A 58 0.76 6.39 9.72
CA LEU A 58 1.56 5.47 10.54
C LEU A 58 1.83 4.13 9.85
N GLY A 59 1.51 4.02 8.56
CA GLY A 59 1.59 2.76 7.80
C GLY A 59 3.03 2.28 7.60
N SER A 60 3.95 3.16 7.25
CA SER A 60 5.38 2.82 7.10
C SER A 60 6.01 2.36 8.42
N LEU A 61 5.68 3.04 9.53
CA LEU A 61 6.10 2.61 10.86
C LEU A 61 5.49 1.26 11.27
N ALA A 62 4.25 0.99 10.84
CA ALA A 62 3.61 -0.30 11.12
C ALA A 62 4.26 -1.45 10.34
N LEU A 63 4.76 -1.18 9.12
CA LEU A 63 5.58 -2.13 8.37
C LEU A 63 6.93 -2.34 9.04
N ASP A 64 7.59 -1.28 9.50
CA ASP A 64 8.87 -1.36 10.21
C ASP A 64 8.75 -2.19 11.50
N ASP A 65 7.67 -2.05 12.27
CA ASP A 65 7.37 -2.85 13.46
C ASP A 65 7.38 -4.38 13.19
N ILE A 66 7.22 -4.80 11.95
CA ILE A 66 7.24 -6.21 11.51
C ILE A 66 8.43 -6.55 10.60
N GLY A 67 9.44 -5.67 10.57
CA GLY A 67 10.68 -5.85 9.83
C GLY A 67 10.56 -5.65 8.31
N LEU A 68 9.54 -4.95 7.86
CA LEU A 68 9.32 -4.63 6.46
C LEU A 68 9.51 -3.14 6.18
N SER A 69 9.83 -2.82 4.94
CA SER A 69 9.79 -1.46 4.41
C SER A 69 8.73 -1.37 3.31
N VAL A 70 8.28 -0.16 3.01
CA VAL A 70 7.37 0.10 1.89
C VAL A 70 7.93 -0.41 0.54
N THR A 71 9.24 -0.54 0.40
CA THR A 71 9.88 -1.04 -0.82
C THR A 71 9.76 -2.56 -1.02
N LYS A 72 9.33 -3.29 0.01
CA LYS A 72 9.12 -4.74 -0.04
C LYS A 72 7.69 -5.11 -0.45
N VAL A 73 6.78 -4.16 -0.43
CA VAL A 73 5.39 -4.37 -0.84
C VAL A 73 5.27 -4.12 -2.35
N GLN A 74 4.68 -5.06 -3.07
CA GLN A 74 4.54 -4.97 -4.53
C GLN A 74 3.24 -4.29 -4.96
N TYR A 75 2.13 -4.56 -4.26
CA TYR A 75 0.79 -4.11 -4.63
C TYR A 75 0.16 -3.29 -3.52
N TYR A 76 -0.57 -2.25 -3.91
CA TYR A 76 -1.24 -1.32 -3.00
C TYR A 76 -2.68 -1.10 -3.44
N ILE A 77 -3.59 -1.06 -2.48
CA ILE A 77 -5.00 -0.70 -2.69
C ILE A 77 -5.33 0.48 -1.78
N PRO A 78 -5.40 1.71 -2.29
CA PRO A 78 -5.99 2.82 -1.53
C PRO A 78 -7.52 2.69 -1.57
N THR A 79 -8.17 2.72 -0.41
CA THR A 79 -9.63 2.60 -0.34
C THR A 79 -10.34 3.93 -0.45
N HIS A 80 -9.84 4.97 0.23
CA HIS A 80 -10.37 6.32 0.20
C HIS A 80 -9.36 7.35 0.76
N SER A 81 -9.63 8.66 0.56
CA SER A 81 -8.66 9.74 0.75
C SER A 81 -8.49 10.25 2.19
N HIS A 82 -8.91 9.53 3.21
CA HIS A 82 -8.56 9.94 4.58
C HIS A 82 -7.08 9.66 4.89
N ALA A 83 -6.45 10.51 5.69
CA ALA A 83 -5.02 10.44 5.96
C ALA A 83 -4.58 9.15 6.68
N ASP A 84 -5.45 8.55 7.47
CA ASP A 84 -5.22 7.25 8.11
C ASP A 84 -5.28 6.05 7.14
N HIS A 85 -5.67 6.30 5.88
CA HIS A 85 -5.69 5.33 4.78
C HIS A 85 -4.65 5.62 3.70
N ILE A 86 -4.41 6.90 3.37
CA ILE A 86 -3.50 7.25 2.26
C ILE A 86 -2.29 8.08 2.66
N GLY A 87 -2.16 8.50 3.92
CA GLY A 87 -1.09 9.43 4.33
C GLY A 87 0.34 8.90 4.17
N GLY A 88 0.54 7.60 3.97
CA GLY A 88 1.83 6.99 3.65
C GLY A 88 2.11 6.84 2.15
N PHE A 89 1.16 7.15 1.26
CA PHE A 89 1.36 6.94 -0.18
C PHE A 89 2.37 7.89 -0.82
N GLU A 90 2.55 9.08 -0.26
CA GLU A 90 3.61 9.98 -0.67
C GLU A 90 4.99 9.37 -0.37
N GLU A 91 5.20 8.81 0.82
CA GLU A 91 6.43 8.10 1.16
C GLU A 91 6.65 6.89 0.25
N ILE A 92 5.61 6.08 -0.02
CA ILE A 92 5.70 4.94 -0.94
C ILE A 92 6.18 5.41 -2.32
N ALA A 93 5.59 6.48 -2.86
CA ALA A 93 5.94 7.05 -4.15
C ALA A 93 7.41 7.48 -4.20
N LEU A 94 7.82 8.31 -3.24
CA LEU A 94 9.15 8.92 -3.22
C LEU A 94 10.25 7.89 -2.92
N VAL A 95 10.04 7.01 -1.95
CA VAL A 95 11.06 6.00 -1.59
C VAL A 95 11.26 5.00 -2.72
N ASN A 96 10.19 4.54 -3.37
CA ASN A 96 10.32 3.62 -4.50
C ASN A 96 10.97 4.30 -5.70
N ARG A 97 10.71 5.58 -5.96
CA ARG A 97 11.27 6.30 -7.10
C ARG A 97 12.73 6.68 -6.90
N TYR A 98 13.13 7.15 -5.70
CA TYR A 98 14.42 7.79 -5.49
C TYR A 98 15.40 6.99 -4.65
N ILE A 99 14.94 6.06 -3.85
CA ILE A 99 15.80 5.31 -2.91
C ILE A 99 16.07 3.89 -3.40
N THR A 100 15.09 3.26 -4.04
CA THR A 100 15.31 1.93 -4.59
C THR A 100 15.98 2.01 -5.96
N ASN A 101 16.96 1.15 -6.23
CA ASN A 101 17.49 0.97 -7.58
C ASN A 101 16.59 0.04 -8.41
N SER A 102 15.33 -0.13 -8.03
CA SER A 102 14.40 -1.00 -8.75
C SER A 102 13.96 -0.34 -10.05
N LEU A 103 14.01 -1.09 -11.13
CA LEU A 103 13.47 -0.67 -12.43
C LEU A 103 11.94 -0.80 -12.48
N SER A 104 11.33 -1.49 -11.53
CA SER A 104 9.87 -1.69 -11.46
C SER A 104 9.25 -0.75 -10.44
N LYS A 105 8.17 -0.08 -10.84
CA LYS A 105 7.33 0.73 -9.95
C LYS A 105 6.48 -0.18 -9.06
N PRO A 106 6.09 0.28 -7.86
CA PRO A 106 5.02 -0.37 -7.11
C PRO A 106 3.71 -0.30 -7.90
N LYS A 107 2.86 -1.31 -7.75
CA LYS A 107 1.60 -1.43 -8.47
C LYS A 107 0.44 -0.95 -7.62
N MET A 108 -0.37 -0.04 -8.16
CA MET A 108 -1.55 0.47 -7.48
C MET A 108 -2.82 -0.08 -8.13
N ILE A 109 -3.62 -0.78 -7.36
CA ILE A 109 -4.92 -1.32 -7.77
C ILE A 109 -5.97 -0.29 -7.40
N ILE A 110 -6.55 0.38 -8.38
CA ILE A 110 -7.46 1.51 -8.16
C ILE A 110 -8.47 1.63 -9.31
N VAL A 111 -9.70 2.05 -9.00
CA VAL A 111 -10.69 2.40 -10.02
C VAL A 111 -10.41 3.79 -10.61
N GLU A 112 -10.84 4.02 -11.84
CA GLU A 112 -10.51 5.24 -12.58
C GLU A 112 -11.00 6.50 -11.87
N GLU A 113 -12.24 6.46 -11.41
CA GLU A 113 -12.88 7.59 -10.73
C GLU A 113 -12.15 8.01 -9.46
N TYR A 114 -11.61 7.04 -8.72
CA TYR A 114 -10.85 7.34 -7.52
C TYR A 114 -9.40 7.72 -7.81
N GLN A 115 -8.80 7.21 -8.88
CA GLN A 115 -7.45 7.59 -9.28
C GLN A 115 -7.31 9.10 -9.48
N ASP A 116 -8.23 9.69 -10.24
CA ASP A 116 -8.22 11.14 -10.53
C ASP A 116 -8.41 11.95 -9.26
N LEU A 117 -9.33 11.51 -8.40
CA LEU A 117 -9.58 12.14 -7.11
C LEU A 117 -8.35 12.06 -6.18
N LEU A 118 -7.76 10.86 -6.04
CA LEU A 118 -6.57 10.62 -5.22
C LEU A 118 -5.40 11.50 -5.67
N TRP A 119 -5.16 11.57 -6.99
CA TRP A 119 -4.11 12.42 -7.53
C TRP A 119 -4.40 13.90 -7.29
N ALA A 120 -5.50 14.42 -7.84
CA ALA A 120 -5.77 15.84 -7.88
C ALA A 120 -6.06 16.48 -6.51
N LYS A 121 -6.57 15.70 -5.53
CA LYS A 121 -7.00 16.21 -4.22
C LYS A 121 -6.11 15.80 -3.06
N SER A 122 -5.15 14.89 -3.28
CA SER A 122 -4.34 14.37 -2.18
C SER A 122 -2.85 14.34 -2.51
N LEU A 123 -2.40 13.59 -3.53
CA LEU A 123 -0.98 13.32 -3.73
C LEU A 123 -0.26 14.39 -4.55
N SER A 124 -0.89 15.02 -5.53
CA SER A 124 -0.22 15.97 -6.43
C SER A 124 0.43 17.13 -5.67
N GLY A 125 -0.19 17.62 -4.60
CA GLY A 125 0.34 18.71 -3.79
C GLY A 125 1.73 18.45 -3.20
N GLY A 126 2.04 17.19 -2.91
CA GLY A 126 3.33 16.77 -2.32
C GLY A 126 4.36 16.30 -3.35
N ILE A 127 3.93 15.67 -4.46
CA ILE A 127 4.86 14.94 -5.32
C ILE A 127 4.85 15.33 -6.80
N GLU A 128 3.92 16.17 -7.26
CA GLU A 128 3.83 16.58 -8.67
C GLU A 128 5.10 17.29 -9.16
N PHE A 129 5.71 18.12 -8.32
CA PHE A 129 6.88 18.94 -8.67
C PHE A 129 8.14 18.54 -7.91
N CYS A 130 8.28 17.29 -7.49
CA CYS A 130 9.47 16.85 -6.78
C CYS A 130 10.70 16.67 -7.69
N GLU A 131 10.53 16.66 -9.03
CA GLU A 131 11.61 16.74 -10.02
C GLU A 131 11.55 18.07 -10.78
N THR A 132 12.44 19.00 -10.44
CA THR A 132 12.40 20.36 -11.02
C THR A 132 13.31 20.55 -12.22
N LYS A 133 14.12 19.58 -12.61
CA LYS A 133 15.16 19.77 -13.66
C LYS A 133 14.62 20.27 -15.00
N GLU A 134 13.38 20.00 -15.35
CA GLU A 134 12.75 20.46 -16.58
C GLU A 134 11.41 21.18 -16.35
N GLY A 135 10.99 21.39 -15.11
CA GLY A 135 9.72 22.03 -14.77
C GLY A 135 8.46 21.29 -15.24
N LYS A 136 8.59 20.01 -15.61
CA LYS A 136 7.44 19.21 -16.01
C LYS A 136 6.78 18.60 -14.78
N PRO A 137 5.45 18.75 -14.63
CA PRO A 137 4.72 18.10 -13.56
C PRO A 137 4.74 16.59 -13.79
N LEU A 138 5.00 15.85 -12.70
CA LEU A 138 4.86 14.40 -12.68
C LEU A 138 3.38 14.01 -12.54
N GLN A 139 3.06 12.77 -12.88
CA GLN A 139 1.72 12.20 -12.78
C GLN A 139 1.75 10.97 -11.87
N LEU A 140 0.59 10.50 -11.41
CA LEU A 140 0.51 9.29 -10.59
C LEU A 140 1.22 8.09 -11.24
N THR A 141 1.10 7.98 -12.56
CA THR A 141 1.73 6.94 -13.38
C THR A 141 3.26 7.03 -13.46
N ASP A 142 3.85 8.14 -13.03
CA ASP A 142 5.31 8.24 -12.89
C ASP A 142 5.82 7.49 -11.66
N PHE A 143 4.96 7.31 -10.65
CA PHE A 143 5.26 6.67 -9.37
C PHE A 143 4.75 5.24 -9.27
N PHE A 144 3.62 4.93 -9.90
CA PHE A 144 2.92 3.66 -9.79
C PHE A 144 2.55 3.09 -11.16
N ASP A 145 2.64 1.78 -11.29
CA ASP A 145 1.96 1.04 -12.36
C ASP A 145 0.52 0.84 -11.96
N ILE A 146 -0.41 1.40 -12.74
CA ILE A 146 -1.84 1.38 -12.40
C ILE A 146 -2.49 0.10 -12.92
N LEU A 147 -3.17 -0.60 -12.02
CA LEU A 147 -3.94 -1.81 -12.32
C LEU A 147 -5.43 -1.57 -12.01
N ARG A 148 -6.29 -2.10 -12.89
CA ARG A 148 -7.75 -2.03 -12.69
C ARG A 148 -8.26 -3.30 -11.99
N PRO A 149 -9.22 -3.21 -11.06
CA PRO A 149 -9.73 -4.37 -10.33
C PRO A 149 -10.18 -5.55 -11.21
N LYS A 150 -10.78 -5.26 -12.38
CA LYS A 150 -11.23 -6.26 -13.35
C LYS A 150 -10.11 -6.93 -14.15
N GLU A 151 -8.89 -6.37 -14.12
CA GLU A 151 -7.72 -6.86 -14.85
C GLU A 151 -6.85 -7.77 -13.98
N ILE A 152 -7.24 -7.96 -12.70
CA ILE A 152 -6.41 -8.65 -11.74
C ILE A 152 -6.97 -10.04 -11.50
N GLU A 153 -6.34 -11.03 -12.09
CA GLU A 153 -6.32 -12.37 -11.56
C GLU A 153 -5.33 -12.42 -10.38
N ILE A 154 -5.75 -11.90 -9.23
CA ILE A 154 -5.00 -12.17 -8.01
C ILE A 154 -5.26 -13.64 -7.72
N LEU A 155 -4.22 -14.48 -7.84
CA LEU A 155 -4.20 -15.84 -7.30
C LEU A 155 -4.67 -16.98 -8.21
N GLY A 156 -4.42 -16.93 -9.50
CA GLY A 156 -4.33 -18.14 -10.33
C GLY A 156 -5.55 -19.06 -10.40
N GLN A 157 -6.58 -18.94 -9.58
CA GLN A 157 -7.77 -19.79 -9.58
C GLN A 157 -9.06 -19.15 -9.05
N GLN A 158 -9.07 -17.97 -8.49
CA GLN A 158 -10.31 -17.29 -8.09
C GLN A 158 -10.17 -15.78 -8.25
N ASN A 159 -11.10 -15.17 -8.98
CA ASN A 159 -11.19 -13.73 -9.14
C ASN A 159 -11.52 -13.09 -7.78
N VAL A 160 -10.59 -12.37 -7.19
CA VAL A 160 -10.89 -11.48 -6.08
C VAL A 160 -11.36 -10.17 -6.67
N VAL A 161 -12.66 -9.92 -6.63
CA VAL A 161 -13.22 -8.62 -7.00
C VAL A 161 -12.97 -7.68 -5.83
N VAL A 162 -12.00 -6.78 -6.00
CA VAL A 162 -11.79 -5.68 -5.07
C VAL A 162 -12.58 -4.49 -5.59
N SER A 163 -13.70 -4.17 -4.96
CA SER A 163 -14.41 -2.92 -5.20
C SER A 163 -13.90 -1.86 -4.23
N THR A 164 -13.33 -0.80 -4.76
CA THR A 164 -13.04 0.41 -3.98
C THR A 164 -14.26 1.33 -4.07
N TRP A 165 -14.74 1.84 -2.93
CA TRP A 165 -15.83 2.80 -2.88
C TRP A 165 -15.23 4.20 -2.87
N ALA A 166 -15.49 4.98 -3.92
CA ALA A 166 -15.21 6.40 -3.90
C ALA A 166 -16.41 7.10 -3.23
N TYR A 167 -16.16 7.79 -2.11
CA TYR A 167 -17.10 8.74 -1.50
C TYR A 167 -16.61 10.16 -1.76
#